data_5c10c654a85a86dd167a4b70852a3821
#
_entry.id   5c10c654a85a86dd167a4b70852a3821
#
_cell.length_a   1.000
_cell.length_b   1.000
_cell.length_c   1.000
_cell.angle_alpha   90.00
_cell.angle_beta   90.00
_cell.angle_gamma   90.00
#
_symmetry.space_group_name_H-M   'P 1'
#
loop_
_entity.id
_entity.type
_entity.pdbx_description
1 polymer ?
#
loop_
_entity_poly.entity_id
_entity_poly.type
_entity_poly.pdbx_seq_one_letter_code
_entity_poly.pdbx_strand_id
1 'polypeptide(L)'
;MTDTITKPRVSAAAKTALVLAAAAVLLAVFALAAPGSRFFFPLVSLWCNLALFACVLLVLRVAGIKFDLFHKAVIVGLWAAALIYFFWALNRRSFVYIWDYVNYINKQYSAEAAFLQSPTAGFHYIFGSFAEDYTNFITLFLDFPFCLSDRTGDSFAFCQVFSILPMLLVLLAGLTIKVGQMLRVKNRFWYFLIGMTWMVTYPWLRMSAMLSQPDWFGLIFGFSILLLTLDFRFEKLELSLIHI
;
A
#
# COMPACT_ATOMS: atom_id res chain seq x y z
N MET A 1 27.07 -22.89 -38.97
CA MET A 1 25.84 -22.27 -38.44
C MET A 1 25.77 -22.66 -36.97
N THR A 2 26.24 -21.80 -36.08
CA THR A 2 26.19 -22.05 -34.61
C THR A 2 24.92 -21.39 -34.10
N ASP A 3 23.90 -22.22 -33.81
CA ASP A 3 22.70 -21.76 -33.12
C ASP A 3 23.06 -21.24 -31.73
N THR A 4 23.11 -19.93 -31.59
CA THR A 4 23.19 -19.27 -30.30
C THR A 4 21.84 -19.45 -29.58
N ILE A 5 21.76 -20.46 -28.72
CA ILE A 5 20.65 -20.70 -27.80
C ILE A 5 20.57 -19.46 -26.90
N THR A 6 19.70 -18.51 -27.23
CA THR A 6 19.40 -17.36 -26.36
C THR A 6 18.71 -17.85 -25.10
N LYS A 7 19.44 -17.86 -23.98
CA LYS A 7 18.85 -18.17 -22.66
C LYS A 7 17.62 -17.30 -22.42
N PRO A 8 16.46 -17.87 -22.05
CA PRO A 8 15.25 -17.10 -21.79
C PRO A 8 15.52 -16.09 -20.66
N ARG A 9 15.41 -14.80 -20.95
CA ARG A 9 15.50 -13.74 -19.94
C ARG A 9 14.29 -13.82 -19.01
N VAL A 10 14.49 -14.29 -17.78
CA VAL A 10 13.46 -14.27 -16.73
C VAL A 10 12.96 -12.85 -16.57
N SER A 11 11.64 -12.65 -16.67
CA SER A 11 11.03 -11.32 -16.56
C SER A 11 11.28 -10.69 -15.18
N ALA A 12 11.36 -9.37 -15.10
CA ALA A 12 11.54 -8.68 -13.81
C ALA A 12 10.44 -9.06 -12.80
N ALA A 13 9.21 -9.26 -13.26
CA ALA A 13 8.10 -9.71 -12.40
C ALA A 13 8.36 -11.11 -11.81
N ALA A 14 8.87 -12.05 -12.62
CA ALA A 14 9.20 -13.39 -12.14
C ALA A 14 10.36 -13.37 -11.13
N LYS A 15 11.35 -12.49 -11.31
CA LYS A 15 12.42 -12.29 -10.32
C LYS A 15 11.90 -11.74 -9.01
N THR A 16 11.02 -10.73 -9.05
CA THR A 16 10.37 -10.18 -7.85
C THR A 16 9.54 -11.23 -7.13
N ALA A 17 8.72 -12.00 -7.88
CA ALA A 17 7.93 -13.07 -7.29
C ALA A 17 8.82 -14.14 -6.61
N LEU A 18 9.93 -14.50 -7.24
CA LEU A 18 10.88 -15.47 -6.67
C LEU A 18 11.52 -14.95 -5.37
N VAL A 19 11.91 -13.67 -5.33
CA VAL A 19 12.49 -13.05 -4.12
C VAL A 19 11.46 -13.00 -3.00
N LEU A 20 10.21 -12.62 -3.28
CA LEU A 20 9.14 -12.61 -2.29
C LEU A 20 8.81 -14.02 -1.79
N ALA A 21 8.79 -15.01 -2.66
CA ALA A 21 8.58 -16.40 -2.26
C ALA A 21 9.73 -16.92 -1.38
N ALA A 22 10.98 -16.65 -1.73
CA ALA A 22 12.13 -17.01 -0.91
C ALA A 22 12.09 -16.33 0.47
N ALA A 23 11.72 -15.04 0.55
CA ALA A 23 11.54 -14.34 1.81
C ALA A 23 10.40 -14.94 2.65
N ALA A 24 9.28 -15.35 2.05
CA ALA A 24 8.20 -16.06 2.75
C ALA A 24 8.65 -17.40 3.35
N VAL A 25 9.46 -18.16 2.61
CA VAL A 25 10.05 -19.42 3.12
C VAL A 25 10.97 -19.14 4.31
N LEU A 26 11.83 -18.11 4.23
CA LEU A 26 12.70 -17.72 5.34
C LEU A 26 11.89 -17.29 6.57
N LEU A 27 10.79 -16.56 6.39
CA LEU A 27 9.88 -16.21 7.48
C LEU A 27 9.24 -17.46 8.11
N ALA A 28 8.82 -18.43 7.29
CA ALA A 28 8.27 -19.68 7.80
C ALA A 28 9.30 -20.48 8.60
N VAL A 29 10.55 -20.56 8.12
CA VAL A 29 11.65 -21.19 8.86
C VAL A 29 11.92 -20.46 10.17
N PHE A 30 11.93 -19.13 10.17
CA PHE A 30 12.11 -18.32 11.36
C PHE A 30 10.97 -18.51 12.36
N ALA A 31 9.71 -18.63 11.90
CA ALA A 31 8.55 -18.93 12.74
C ALA A 31 8.70 -20.27 13.47
N LEU A 32 9.28 -21.28 12.80
CA LEU A 32 9.51 -22.60 13.40
C LEU A 32 10.71 -22.61 14.35
N ALA A 33 11.77 -21.87 14.02
CA ALA A 33 13.00 -21.84 14.80
C ALA A 33 12.93 -20.97 16.05
N ALA A 34 12.13 -19.91 16.03
CA ALA A 34 11.99 -18.94 17.11
C ALA A 34 10.52 -18.54 17.34
N PRO A 35 9.65 -19.49 17.72
CA PRO A 35 8.25 -19.17 18.00
C PRO A 35 8.14 -18.15 19.15
N GLY A 36 7.30 -17.14 18.99
CA GLY A 36 7.14 -16.06 19.98
C GLY A 36 8.24 -14.99 19.93
N SER A 37 9.10 -14.99 18.92
CA SER A 37 10.08 -13.92 18.74
C SER A 37 9.40 -12.57 18.48
N ARG A 38 9.82 -11.54 19.23
CA ARG A 38 9.35 -10.16 19.05
C ARG A 38 9.66 -9.56 17.66
N PHE A 39 10.56 -10.17 16.90
CA PHE A 39 10.93 -9.73 15.56
C PHE A 39 10.08 -10.38 14.48
N PHE A 40 9.34 -11.43 14.78
CA PHE A 40 8.60 -12.16 13.77
C PHE A 40 7.51 -11.31 13.13
N PHE A 41 6.65 -10.68 13.93
CA PHE A 41 5.55 -9.87 13.40
C PHE A 41 6.02 -8.65 12.60
N PRO A 42 7.00 -7.84 13.06
CA PRO A 42 7.60 -6.78 12.24
C PRO A 42 8.14 -7.27 10.89
N LEU A 43 8.78 -8.43 10.85
CA LEU A 43 9.29 -9.01 9.59
C LEU A 43 8.15 -9.44 8.66
N VAL A 44 7.09 -10.03 9.20
CA VAL A 44 5.86 -10.35 8.44
C VAL A 44 5.25 -9.07 7.87
N SER A 45 5.14 -8.01 8.69
CA SER A 45 4.63 -6.71 8.29
C SER A 45 5.46 -6.10 7.15
N LEU A 46 6.77 -6.10 7.27
CA LEU A 46 7.68 -5.64 6.21
C LEU A 46 7.46 -6.43 4.92
N TRP A 47 7.39 -7.75 5.01
CA TRP A 47 7.13 -8.60 3.85
C TRP A 47 5.78 -8.30 3.20
N CYS A 48 4.71 -8.13 3.98
CA CYS A 48 3.39 -7.76 3.48
C CYS A 48 3.41 -6.42 2.74
N ASN A 49 4.10 -5.41 3.27
CA ASN A 49 4.27 -4.11 2.61
C ASN A 49 5.00 -4.25 1.28
N LEU A 50 6.11 -5.00 1.23
CA LEU A 50 6.87 -5.22 0.00
C LEU A 50 6.06 -6.01 -1.04
N ALA A 51 5.29 -7.02 -0.61
CA ALA A 51 4.43 -7.80 -1.47
C ALA A 51 3.30 -6.95 -2.06
N LEU A 52 2.61 -6.14 -1.23
CA LEU A 52 1.56 -5.25 -1.69
C LEU A 52 2.11 -4.19 -2.65
N PHE A 53 3.27 -3.60 -2.35
CA PHE A 53 3.91 -2.64 -3.23
C PHE A 53 4.30 -3.27 -4.59
N ALA A 54 4.80 -4.51 -4.57
CA ALA A 54 5.08 -5.25 -5.80
C ALA A 54 3.80 -5.52 -6.62
N CYS A 55 2.68 -5.82 -5.96
CA CYS A 55 1.37 -5.96 -6.62
C CYS A 55 0.93 -4.63 -7.27
N VAL A 56 1.08 -3.51 -6.57
CA VAL A 56 0.78 -2.17 -7.11
C VAL A 56 1.63 -1.89 -8.36
N LEU A 57 2.93 -2.17 -8.32
CA LEU A 57 3.80 -2.01 -9.48
C LEU A 57 3.42 -2.93 -10.64
N LEU A 58 2.94 -4.14 -10.35
CA LEU A 58 2.43 -5.06 -11.37
C LEU A 58 1.16 -4.52 -12.02
N VAL A 59 0.21 -3.99 -11.23
CA VAL A 59 -1.01 -3.32 -11.75
C VAL A 59 -0.65 -2.20 -12.72
N LEU A 60 0.27 -1.32 -12.35
CA LEU A 60 0.73 -0.23 -13.21
C LEU A 60 1.36 -0.74 -14.51
N ARG A 61 2.15 -1.80 -14.41
CA ARG A 61 2.78 -2.42 -15.58
C ARG A 61 1.74 -3.02 -16.52
N VAL A 62 0.73 -3.72 -15.98
CA VAL A 62 -0.39 -4.28 -16.77
C VAL A 62 -1.20 -3.15 -17.41
N ALA A 63 -1.45 -2.06 -16.69
CA ALA A 63 -2.12 -0.86 -17.21
C ALA A 63 -1.26 -0.05 -18.21
N GLY A 64 -0.04 -0.50 -18.54
CA GLY A 64 0.85 0.15 -19.49
C GLY A 64 1.46 1.47 -19.01
N ILE A 65 1.42 1.73 -17.70
CA ILE A 65 1.94 2.97 -17.11
C ILE A 65 3.46 2.88 -16.93
N LYS A 66 4.16 3.92 -17.37
CA LYS A 66 5.62 4.07 -17.20
C LYS A 66 5.91 5.38 -16.52
N PHE A 67 6.69 5.33 -15.45
CA PHE A 67 7.19 6.52 -14.75
C PHE A 67 8.59 6.86 -15.25
N ASP A 68 8.77 8.09 -15.69
CA ASP A 68 10.09 8.68 -15.91
C ASP A 68 10.67 9.23 -14.58
N LEU A 69 11.83 9.86 -14.66
CA LEU A 69 12.50 10.41 -13.47
C LEU A 69 11.68 11.53 -12.81
N PHE A 70 11.00 12.37 -13.62
CA PHE A 70 10.16 13.45 -13.10
C PHE A 70 8.99 12.91 -12.27
N HIS A 71 8.25 11.93 -12.80
CA HIS A 71 7.13 11.31 -12.08
C HIS A 71 7.59 10.71 -10.74
N LYS A 72 8.72 9.99 -10.75
CA LYS A 72 9.31 9.41 -9.53
C LYS A 72 9.71 10.48 -8.52
N ALA A 73 10.35 11.55 -8.97
CA ALA A 73 10.75 12.67 -8.12
C ALA A 73 9.55 13.36 -7.45
N VAL A 74 8.46 13.57 -8.21
CA VAL A 74 7.21 14.15 -7.65
C VAL A 74 6.59 13.22 -6.61
N ILE A 75 6.49 11.91 -6.89
CA ILE A 75 5.93 10.93 -5.96
C ILE A 75 6.73 10.91 -4.65
N VAL A 76 8.06 10.79 -4.74
CA VAL A 76 8.94 10.76 -3.56
C VAL A 76 8.91 12.10 -2.83
N GLY A 77 8.91 13.23 -3.53
CA GLY A 77 8.83 14.56 -2.96
C GLY A 77 7.51 14.78 -2.20
N LEU A 78 6.38 14.37 -2.75
CA LEU A 78 5.08 14.44 -2.08
C LEU A 78 5.00 13.54 -0.85
N TRP A 79 5.56 12.32 -0.93
CA TRP A 79 5.64 11.44 0.22
C TRP A 79 6.51 12.04 1.34
N ALA A 80 7.70 12.54 1.02
CA ALA A 80 8.58 13.19 1.98
C ALA A 80 7.91 14.43 2.60
N ALA A 81 7.26 15.26 1.79
CA ALA A 81 6.51 16.42 2.26
C ALA A 81 5.35 16.02 3.20
N ALA A 82 4.64 14.94 2.87
CA ALA A 82 3.60 14.40 3.73
C ALA A 82 4.16 13.90 5.07
N LEU A 83 5.27 13.15 5.07
CA LEU A 83 5.91 12.70 6.30
C LEU A 83 6.34 13.87 7.20
N ILE A 84 6.97 14.91 6.62
CA ILE A 84 7.37 16.12 7.35
C ILE A 84 6.15 16.84 7.92
N TYR A 85 5.10 17.01 7.10
CA TYR A 85 3.87 17.66 7.53
C TYR A 85 3.19 16.91 8.67
N PHE A 86 3.03 15.58 8.54
CA PHE A 86 2.40 14.76 9.58
C PHE A 86 3.22 14.73 10.86
N PHE A 87 4.54 14.58 10.77
CA PHE A 87 5.42 14.68 11.93
C PHE A 87 5.26 16.01 12.65
N TRP A 88 5.26 17.13 11.91
CA TRP A 88 5.04 18.45 12.47
C TRP A 88 3.64 18.61 13.07
N ALA A 89 2.60 18.15 12.38
CA ALA A 89 1.21 18.29 12.82
C ALA A 89 0.93 17.49 14.09
N LEU A 90 1.41 16.24 14.16
CA LEU A 90 1.23 15.38 15.32
C LEU A 90 1.96 15.91 16.55
N ASN A 91 3.16 16.48 16.39
CA ASN A 91 3.91 17.07 17.51
C ASN A 91 3.32 18.41 18.02
N ARG A 92 2.42 19.04 17.29
CA ARG A 92 1.82 20.34 17.66
C ARG A 92 0.37 20.30 18.09
N ARG A 93 -0.29 19.18 17.91
CA ARG A 93 -1.72 19.02 18.21
C ARG A 93 -1.92 17.86 19.15
N SER A 94 -2.65 18.08 20.24
CA SER A 94 -3.18 17.01 21.06
C SER A 94 -4.40 16.43 20.34
N PHE A 95 -4.23 15.28 19.69
CA PHE A 95 -5.37 14.56 19.13
C PHE A 95 -6.01 13.72 20.23
N VAL A 96 -7.31 13.83 20.34
CA VAL A 96 -8.10 12.90 21.13
C VAL A 96 -8.57 11.81 20.16
N TYR A 97 -7.94 10.65 20.25
CA TYR A 97 -8.37 9.48 19.50
C TYR A 97 -9.62 8.90 20.17
N ILE A 98 -10.71 8.88 19.43
CA ILE A 98 -12.01 8.38 19.90
C ILE A 98 -12.50 7.27 18.98
N TRP A 99 -13.35 6.36 19.51
CA TRP A 99 -14.05 5.33 18.75
C TRP A 99 -13.10 4.38 18.01
N ASP A 100 -13.22 4.34 16.70
CA ASP A 100 -12.54 3.38 15.83
C ASP A 100 -11.02 3.46 15.90
N TYR A 101 -10.46 4.66 16.14
CA TYR A 101 -9.00 4.85 16.21
C TYR A 101 -8.38 4.16 17.41
N VAL A 102 -8.99 4.32 18.56
CA VAL A 102 -8.57 3.62 19.79
C VAL A 102 -8.70 2.11 19.57
N ASN A 103 -9.75 1.69 18.88
CA ASN A 103 -9.96 0.29 18.55
C ASN A 103 -8.81 -0.26 17.67
N TYR A 104 -8.40 0.43 16.62
CA TYR A 104 -7.31 -0.03 15.75
C TYR A 104 -5.95 -0.06 16.45
N ILE A 105 -5.66 0.91 17.31
CA ILE A 105 -4.44 0.89 18.13
C ILE A 105 -4.46 -0.32 19.09
N ASN A 106 -5.58 -0.56 19.78
CA ASN A 106 -5.73 -1.72 20.65
C ASN A 106 -5.61 -3.04 19.88
N LYS A 107 -6.14 -3.11 18.66
CA LYS A 107 -5.98 -4.26 17.77
C LYS A 107 -4.53 -4.49 17.39
N GLN A 108 -3.75 -3.43 17.19
CA GLN A 108 -2.31 -3.54 16.94
C GLN A 108 -1.58 -4.17 18.12
N TYR A 109 -1.82 -3.70 19.36
CA TYR A 109 -1.23 -4.30 20.55
C TYR A 109 -1.67 -5.75 20.76
N SER A 110 -2.93 -6.05 20.48
CA SER A 110 -3.47 -7.42 20.61
C SER A 110 -2.86 -8.36 19.57
N ALA A 111 -2.63 -7.87 18.34
CA ALA A 111 -1.93 -8.62 17.29
C ALA A 111 -0.48 -8.93 17.70
N GLU A 112 0.25 -7.92 18.19
CA GLU A 112 1.60 -8.12 18.70
C GLU A 112 1.62 -9.16 19.82
N ALA A 113 0.72 -9.05 20.80
CA ALA A 113 0.60 -10.01 21.91
C ALA A 113 0.30 -11.43 21.41
N ALA A 114 -0.57 -11.58 20.41
CA ALA A 114 -0.89 -12.88 19.81
C ALA A 114 0.33 -13.48 19.08
N PHE A 115 1.08 -12.67 18.31
CA PHE A 115 2.30 -13.13 17.64
C PHE A 115 3.43 -13.48 18.61
N LEU A 116 3.49 -12.82 19.78
CA LEU A 116 4.42 -13.17 20.84
C LEU A 116 4.11 -14.52 21.49
N GLN A 117 2.83 -14.93 21.50
CA GLN A 117 2.47 -16.29 21.96
C GLN A 117 2.91 -17.34 20.95
N SER A 118 2.54 -17.18 19.70
CA SER A 118 2.99 -18.00 18.58
C SER A 118 2.61 -17.37 17.24
N PRO A 119 3.31 -17.68 16.14
CA PRO A 119 2.90 -17.30 14.79
C PRO A 119 1.47 -17.72 14.45
N THR A 120 1.08 -18.93 14.84
CA THR A 120 -0.27 -19.47 14.61
C THR A 120 -1.34 -18.65 15.33
N ALA A 121 -1.12 -18.28 16.60
CA ALA A 121 -2.05 -17.44 17.35
C ALA A 121 -2.19 -16.06 16.70
N GLY A 122 -1.08 -15.45 16.26
CA GLY A 122 -1.07 -14.17 15.55
C GLY A 122 -1.86 -14.21 14.25
N PHE A 123 -1.61 -15.19 13.40
CA PHE A 123 -2.38 -15.33 12.15
C PHE A 123 -3.86 -15.66 12.41
N HIS A 124 -4.16 -16.50 13.39
CA HIS A 124 -5.54 -16.76 13.78
C HIS A 124 -6.27 -15.50 14.24
N TYR A 125 -5.60 -14.65 15.04
CA TYR A 125 -6.14 -13.38 15.49
C TYR A 125 -6.46 -12.44 14.31
N ILE A 126 -5.59 -12.38 13.29
CA ILE A 126 -5.78 -11.53 12.13
C ILE A 126 -6.88 -12.06 11.20
N PHE A 127 -6.76 -13.32 10.79
CA PHE A 127 -7.69 -13.90 9.81
C PHE A 127 -9.06 -14.25 10.39
N GLY A 128 -9.13 -14.54 11.69
CA GLY A 128 -10.39 -14.76 12.39
C GLY A 128 -11.29 -13.52 12.41
N SER A 129 -10.71 -12.32 12.25
CA SER A 129 -11.47 -11.07 12.26
C SER A 129 -12.11 -10.68 10.92
N PHE A 130 -11.95 -11.45 9.84
CA PHE A 130 -12.55 -11.09 8.54
C PHE A 130 -14.08 -11.09 8.51
N ALA A 131 -14.72 -11.75 9.46
CA ALA A 131 -16.16 -11.73 9.61
C ALA A 131 -16.66 -10.62 10.57
N GLU A 132 -15.74 -9.83 11.16
CA GLU A 132 -16.05 -8.73 12.06
C GLU A 132 -16.19 -7.42 11.29
N ASP A 133 -16.95 -6.45 11.84
CA ASP A 133 -17.10 -5.10 11.29
C ASP A 133 -15.75 -4.37 11.16
N TYR A 134 -14.82 -4.68 12.09
CA TYR A 134 -13.48 -4.11 12.13
C TYR A 134 -12.44 -5.21 12.00
N THR A 135 -11.93 -5.43 10.80
CA THR A 135 -10.89 -6.41 10.56
C THR A 135 -9.54 -6.01 11.17
N ASN A 136 -8.81 -7.01 11.70
CA ASN A 136 -7.45 -6.82 12.21
C ASN A 136 -6.39 -6.79 11.08
N PHE A 137 -6.81 -6.93 9.82
CA PHE A 137 -5.91 -7.08 8.66
C PHE A 137 -4.93 -5.92 8.48
N ILE A 138 -5.34 -4.69 8.82
CA ILE A 138 -4.48 -3.50 8.71
C ILE A 138 -3.21 -3.62 9.56
N THR A 139 -3.25 -4.31 10.69
CA THR A 139 -2.11 -4.46 11.60
C THR A 139 -0.93 -5.16 10.93
N LEU A 140 -1.19 -6.02 9.94
CA LEU A 140 -0.14 -6.67 9.13
C LEU A 140 0.78 -5.68 8.41
N PHE A 141 0.32 -4.49 8.13
CA PHE A 141 1.07 -3.50 7.34
C PHE A 141 1.69 -2.40 8.20
N LEU A 142 1.22 -2.22 9.43
CA LEU A 142 1.65 -1.11 10.27
C LEU A 142 2.69 -1.50 11.30
N ASP A 143 2.85 -2.80 11.61
CA ASP A 143 3.72 -3.26 12.69
C ASP A 143 5.20 -2.95 12.46
N PHE A 144 5.69 -3.08 11.22
CA PHE A 144 7.11 -2.82 10.93
C PHE A 144 7.55 -1.39 11.33
N PRO A 145 6.89 -0.31 10.89
CA PRO A 145 7.27 1.02 11.37
C PRO A 145 6.84 1.27 12.82
N PHE A 146 5.74 0.68 13.28
CA PHE A 146 5.22 0.87 14.64
C PHE A 146 6.15 0.31 15.71
N CYS A 147 6.78 -0.83 15.47
CA CYS A 147 7.75 -1.41 16.38
C CYS A 147 9.02 -0.56 16.57
N LEU A 148 9.32 0.35 15.63
CA LEU A 148 10.45 1.27 15.66
C LEU A 148 10.11 2.63 16.28
N SER A 149 8.83 2.85 16.64
CA SER A 149 8.31 4.10 17.18
C SER A 149 8.15 4.04 18.70
N ASP A 150 7.64 5.11 19.30
CA ASP A 150 7.27 5.19 20.71
C ASP A 150 5.95 4.48 21.02
N ARG A 151 5.32 3.87 20.00
CA ARG A 151 4.09 3.08 20.10
C ARG A 151 2.88 3.84 20.64
N THR A 152 2.81 5.14 20.41
CA THR A 152 1.64 5.97 20.73
C THR A 152 0.60 5.95 19.61
N GLY A 153 -0.56 6.55 19.87
CA GLY A 153 -1.58 6.76 18.84
C GLY A 153 -1.07 7.64 17.69
N ASP A 154 -0.26 8.64 18.01
CA ASP A 154 0.35 9.52 17.02
C ASP A 154 1.34 8.75 16.13
N SER A 155 2.12 7.87 16.72
CA SER A 155 3.02 6.97 15.96
C SER A 155 2.25 6.01 15.08
N PHE A 156 1.10 5.50 15.52
CA PHE A 156 0.26 4.64 14.71
C PHE A 156 -0.24 5.37 13.46
N ALA A 157 -0.73 6.61 13.61
CA ALA A 157 -1.12 7.45 12.48
C ALA A 157 0.05 7.72 11.52
N PHE A 158 1.24 8.02 12.06
CA PHE A 158 2.44 8.23 11.27
C PHE A 158 2.86 6.96 10.50
N CYS A 159 2.75 5.78 11.10
CA CYS A 159 3.05 4.50 10.46
C CYS A 159 2.16 4.25 9.22
N GLN A 160 0.90 4.69 9.27
CA GLN A 160 -0.01 4.61 8.12
C GLN A 160 0.49 5.48 6.95
N VAL A 161 0.89 6.71 7.23
CA VAL A 161 1.47 7.61 6.21
C VAL A 161 2.79 7.05 5.68
N PHE A 162 3.60 6.45 6.53
CA PHE A 162 4.87 5.86 6.13
C PHE A 162 4.68 4.65 5.21
N SER A 163 3.83 3.70 5.57
CA SER A 163 3.70 2.40 4.89
C SER A 163 2.74 2.43 3.70
N ILE A 164 1.58 3.09 3.84
CA ILE A 164 0.48 2.95 2.89
C ILE A 164 0.45 4.08 1.87
N LEU A 165 0.76 5.31 2.29
CA LEU A 165 0.72 6.46 1.40
C LEU A 165 1.60 6.32 0.15
N PRO A 166 2.82 5.74 0.18
CA PRO A 166 3.62 5.55 -1.03
C PRO A 166 2.90 4.74 -2.10
N MET A 167 2.20 3.68 -1.72
CA MET A 167 1.44 2.83 -2.65
C MET A 167 0.27 3.60 -3.27
N LEU A 168 -0.43 4.37 -2.44
CA LEU A 168 -1.52 5.22 -2.88
C LEU A 168 -1.05 6.32 -3.83
N LEU A 169 0.07 6.99 -3.53
CA LEU A 169 0.66 8.01 -4.40
C LEU A 169 1.07 7.45 -5.76
N VAL A 170 1.64 6.25 -5.78
CA VAL A 170 2.03 5.56 -7.01
C VAL A 170 0.80 5.21 -7.86
N LEU A 171 -0.30 4.76 -7.26
CA LEU A 171 -1.57 4.49 -7.96
C LEU A 171 -2.21 5.77 -8.48
N LEU A 172 -2.28 6.82 -7.64
CA LEU A 172 -2.80 8.14 -8.04
C LEU A 172 -2.00 8.74 -9.20
N ALA A 173 -0.67 8.59 -9.17
CA ALA A 173 0.18 9.00 -10.27
C ALA A 173 -0.14 8.23 -11.55
N GLY A 174 -0.34 6.92 -11.45
CA GLY A 174 -0.77 6.07 -12.56
C GLY A 174 -2.11 6.53 -13.15
N LEU A 175 -3.10 6.78 -12.29
CA LEU A 175 -4.42 7.29 -12.69
C LEU A 175 -4.30 8.66 -13.37
N THR A 176 -3.53 9.59 -12.79
CA THR A 176 -3.32 10.92 -13.36
C THR A 176 -2.72 10.83 -14.77
N ILE A 177 -1.70 9.98 -14.96
CA ILE A 177 -1.10 9.76 -16.29
C ILE A 177 -2.13 9.19 -17.26
N LYS A 178 -2.88 8.16 -16.82
CA LYS A 178 -3.87 7.49 -17.68
C LYS A 178 -4.97 8.43 -18.13
N VAL A 179 -5.57 9.16 -17.19
CA VAL A 179 -6.60 10.17 -17.49
C VAL A 179 -6.04 11.27 -18.40
N GLY A 180 -4.83 11.76 -18.14
CA GLY A 180 -4.17 12.74 -19.01
C GLY A 180 -3.94 12.24 -20.44
N GLN A 181 -3.66 10.94 -20.61
CA GLN A 181 -3.57 10.31 -21.93
C GLN A 181 -4.95 10.24 -22.62
N MET A 182 -5.98 9.82 -21.89
CA MET A 182 -7.36 9.73 -22.43
C MET A 182 -7.89 11.11 -22.86
N LEU A 183 -7.66 12.13 -22.05
CA LEU A 183 -8.07 13.52 -22.32
C LEU A 183 -7.15 14.22 -23.35
N ARG A 184 -6.10 13.55 -23.82
CA ARG A 184 -5.10 14.09 -24.77
C ARG A 184 -4.50 15.43 -24.31
N VAL A 185 -4.21 15.53 -23.00
CA VAL A 185 -3.69 16.76 -22.39
C VAL A 185 -2.36 17.14 -23.04
N LYS A 186 -2.25 18.40 -23.57
CA LYS A 186 -1.06 18.90 -24.25
C LYS A 186 0.11 19.11 -23.28
N ASN A 187 -0.14 19.77 -22.15
CA ASN A 187 0.88 20.06 -21.15
C ASN A 187 0.85 19.04 -20.03
N ARG A 188 1.46 17.87 -20.28
CA ARG A 188 1.46 16.74 -19.33
C ARG A 188 2.19 17.05 -18.03
N PHE A 189 3.22 17.90 -18.06
CA PHE A 189 4.01 18.29 -16.90
C PHE A 189 3.13 18.98 -15.83
N TRP A 190 2.51 20.10 -16.21
CA TRP A 190 1.68 20.87 -15.29
C TRP A 190 0.42 20.11 -14.87
N TYR A 191 -0.19 19.38 -15.80
CA TYR A 191 -1.34 18.53 -15.49
C TYR A 191 -1.02 17.52 -14.39
N PHE A 192 0.12 16.82 -14.53
CA PHE A 192 0.55 15.83 -13.53
C PHE A 192 0.87 16.50 -12.19
N LEU A 193 1.67 17.56 -12.18
CA LEU A 193 2.08 18.25 -10.96
C LEU A 193 0.87 18.82 -10.21
N ILE A 194 -0.02 19.54 -10.88
CA ILE A 194 -1.21 20.13 -10.29
C ILE A 194 -2.16 19.02 -9.80
N GLY A 195 -2.40 17.99 -10.61
CA GLY A 195 -3.28 16.88 -10.26
C GLY A 195 -2.79 16.14 -9.02
N MET A 196 -1.52 15.78 -8.97
CA MET A 196 -0.93 15.10 -7.81
C MET A 196 -0.95 15.97 -6.56
N THR A 197 -0.57 17.25 -6.66
CA THR A 197 -0.58 18.18 -5.53
C THR A 197 -1.99 18.37 -5.00
N TRP A 198 -2.97 18.56 -5.88
CA TRP A 198 -4.37 18.71 -5.50
C TRP A 198 -4.92 17.47 -4.77
N MET A 199 -4.64 16.27 -5.28
CA MET A 199 -5.08 15.02 -4.66
C MET A 199 -4.50 14.83 -3.27
N VAL A 200 -3.21 15.12 -3.07
CA VAL A 200 -2.54 14.96 -1.76
C VAL A 200 -2.99 16.03 -0.75
N THR A 201 -3.30 17.23 -1.22
CA THR A 201 -3.78 18.32 -0.35
C THR A 201 -5.27 18.24 -0.07
N TYR A 202 -5.99 17.28 -0.69
CA TYR A 202 -7.42 17.13 -0.48
C TYR A 202 -7.75 16.89 1.00
N PRO A 203 -8.66 17.68 1.59
CA PRO A 203 -8.88 17.68 3.04
C PRO A 203 -9.24 16.30 3.61
N TRP A 204 -10.02 15.51 2.89
CA TRP A 204 -10.43 14.18 3.35
C TRP A 204 -9.25 13.21 3.47
N LEU A 205 -8.34 13.19 2.48
CA LEU A 205 -7.15 12.34 2.54
C LEU A 205 -6.29 12.69 3.76
N ARG A 206 -6.13 13.99 4.02
CA ARG A 206 -5.40 14.49 5.18
C ARG A 206 -6.08 14.13 6.50
N MET A 207 -7.42 14.30 6.59
CA MET A 207 -8.18 13.89 7.78
C MET A 207 -8.09 12.39 8.03
N SER A 208 -8.29 11.57 7.00
CA SER A 208 -8.22 10.12 7.12
C SER A 208 -6.86 9.64 7.62
N ALA A 209 -5.77 10.28 7.17
CA ALA A 209 -4.43 9.98 7.66
C ALA A 209 -4.26 10.35 9.14
N MET A 210 -4.69 11.57 9.53
CA MET A 210 -4.60 12.04 10.92
C MET A 210 -5.45 11.21 11.87
N LEU A 211 -6.55 10.66 11.37
CA LEU A 211 -7.49 9.87 12.15
C LEU A 211 -7.23 8.35 12.05
N SER A 212 -6.13 7.93 11.43
CA SER A 212 -5.71 6.52 11.30
C SER A 212 -6.80 5.61 10.71
N GLN A 213 -7.55 6.11 9.70
CA GLN A 213 -8.62 5.32 9.08
C GLN A 213 -8.07 4.23 8.17
N PRO A 214 -8.58 3.00 8.25
CA PRO A 214 -8.14 1.87 7.43
C PRO A 214 -8.58 1.96 5.97
N ASP A 215 -9.44 2.91 5.63
CA ASP A 215 -10.05 3.10 4.30
C ASP A 215 -9.03 3.24 3.17
N TRP A 216 -7.80 3.60 3.48
CA TRP A 216 -6.72 3.69 2.50
C TRP A 216 -6.42 2.37 1.79
N PHE A 217 -6.63 1.23 2.46
CA PHE A 217 -6.55 -0.08 1.80
C PHE A 217 -7.65 -0.25 0.76
N GLY A 218 -8.87 0.14 1.08
CA GLY A 218 -9.97 0.17 0.12
C GLY A 218 -9.65 1.02 -1.10
N LEU A 219 -9.00 2.18 -0.91
CA LEU A 219 -8.54 3.04 -2.01
C LEU A 219 -7.45 2.37 -2.87
N ILE A 220 -6.49 1.63 -2.27
CA ILE A 220 -5.47 0.90 -3.04
C ILE A 220 -6.14 -0.13 -3.96
N PHE A 221 -7.08 -0.91 -3.45
CA PHE A 221 -7.81 -1.88 -4.26
C PHE A 221 -8.69 -1.19 -5.31
N GLY A 222 -9.47 -0.17 -4.92
CA GLY A 222 -10.35 0.57 -5.81
C GLY A 222 -9.59 1.23 -6.97
N PHE A 223 -8.47 1.91 -6.70
CA PHE A 223 -7.65 2.53 -7.74
C PHE A 223 -6.92 1.51 -8.61
N SER A 224 -6.55 0.35 -8.04
CA SER A 224 -5.97 -0.75 -8.82
C SER A 224 -6.99 -1.31 -9.82
N ILE A 225 -8.22 -1.56 -9.38
CA ILE A 225 -9.32 -2.01 -10.25
C ILE A 225 -9.62 -0.94 -11.31
N LEU A 226 -9.74 0.31 -10.91
CA LEU A 226 -10.00 1.42 -11.83
C LEU A 226 -8.92 1.50 -12.92
N LEU A 227 -7.63 1.43 -12.57
CA LEU A 227 -6.53 1.44 -13.53
C LEU A 227 -6.61 0.29 -14.54
N LEU A 228 -6.95 -0.91 -14.07
CA LEU A 228 -7.08 -2.09 -14.93
C LEU A 228 -8.30 -2.02 -15.86
N THR A 229 -9.36 -1.33 -15.43
CA THR A 229 -10.62 -1.24 -16.19
C THR A 229 -10.68 -0.04 -17.14
N LEU A 230 -9.87 0.99 -16.94
CA LEU A 230 -9.86 2.20 -17.80
C LEU A 230 -9.50 1.92 -19.28
N ASP A 231 -8.87 0.78 -19.57
CA ASP A 231 -8.57 0.34 -20.95
C ASP A 231 -9.69 -0.50 -21.58
N PHE A 232 -10.70 -0.90 -20.80
CA PHE A 232 -11.87 -1.55 -21.37
C PHE A 232 -12.61 -0.54 -22.23
N ARG A 233 -12.51 -0.71 -23.54
CA ARG A 233 -13.30 0.08 -24.50
C ARG A 233 -14.76 -0.26 -24.26
N PHE A 234 -15.51 0.68 -23.71
CA PHE A 234 -16.96 0.61 -23.54
C PHE A 234 -17.71 0.33 -24.85
N GLU A 235 -17.10 0.60 -26.01
CA GLU A 235 -17.62 0.25 -27.33
C GLU A 235 -18.05 -1.22 -27.48
N LYS A 236 -17.42 -2.13 -26.73
CA LYS A 236 -17.83 -3.56 -26.73
C LYS A 236 -18.96 -3.86 -25.75
N LEU A 237 -19.18 -3.04 -24.75
CA LEU A 237 -20.26 -3.18 -23.78
C LEU A 237 -21.60 -2.63 -24.32
N GLU A 238 -21.58 -1.55 -25.10
CA GLU A 238 -22.78 -1.02 -25.75
C GLU A 238 -23.40 -2.03 -26.71
N LEU A 239 -22.57 -2.78 -27.45
CA LEU A 239 -23.06 -3.83 -28.36
C LEU A 239 -23.69 -5.01 -27.63
N SER A 240 -23.33 -5.31 -26.39
CA SER A 240 -23.92 -6.40 -25.61
C SER A 240 -25.20 -6.00 -24.90
N LEU A 241 -25.39 -4.72 -24.59
CA LEU A 241 -26.62 -4.19 -23.96
C LEU A 241 -27.75 -3.92 -24.96
N ILE A 242 -27.42 -3.75 -26.24
CA ILE A 242 -28.43 -3.56 -27.32
C ILE A 242 -29.02 -4.92 -27.78
N HIS A 243 -28.39 -6.03 -27.42
CA HIS A 243 -28.88 -7.37 -27.81
C HIS A 243 -29.56 -8.14 -26.68
N ILE A 244 -29.92 -7.49 -25.55
CA ILE A 244 -30.80 -8.01 -24.52
C ILE A 244 -32.15 -7.26 -24.62
#